data_2085a2a996b28697374dfebfd0193dc9
#
_entry.id   2085a2a996b28697374dfebfd0193dc9
#
_cell.length_a   1.000
_cell.length_b   1.000
_cell.length_c   1.000
_cell.angle_alpha   90.00
_cell.angle_beta   90.00
_cell.angle_gamma   90.00
#
_symmetry.space_group_name_H-M   'P 1'
#
loop_
_entity.id
_entity.type
_entity.pdbx_description
1 polymer ?
#
loop_
_entity_poly.entity_id
_entity_poly.type
_entity_poly.pdbx_seq_one_letter_code
_entity_poly.pdbx_strand_id
1 'polypeptide(L)'
;MFTIVRQKDFSPVETRVATKYALLNDNPVITTTIRELDLHVDGLRSGDYLPIGSVEFVRRAMRLAGIQEPLNITYPSVLRHFLKRNVEQRIAGSVFHAFVKPIETKSFTGFVFDAMQDPQTLDEFTSEQHEAFMSLPADHLVWVSEVMKWSAECRYYVRDGKLLGYGRYDDGPDDWPEPPIDFVQQVIDVYESQNLNTPIAYSLDIGMSDWGEPTL
;
A
#
# COMPACT_ATOMS: atom_id res chain seq x y z
N MET A 1 5.35 -21.87 -16.34
CA MET A 1 5.80 -20.66 -17.09
C MET A 1 4.57 -19.80 -17.26
N PHE A 2 4.62 -18.51 -16.98
CA PHE A 2 3.50 -17.59 -17.17
C PHE A 2 3.96 -16.39 -18.02
N THR A 3 3.02 -15.70 -18.63
CA THR A 3 3.27 -14.48 -19.40
C THR A 3 3.03 -13.26 -18.53
N ILE A 4 3.97 -12.33 -18.48
CA ILE A 4 3.76 -11.04 -17.83
C ILE A 4 2.95 -10.14 -18.76
N VAL A 5 1.80 -9.66 -18.28
CA VAL A 5 0.97 -8.66 -18.96
C VAL A 5 1.23 -7.31 -18.29
N ARG A 6 2.06 -6.50 -18.93
CA ARG A 6 2.52 -5.22 -18.41
C ARG A 6 1.67 -4.08 -18.94
N GLN A 7 1.27 -3.17 -18.06
CA GLN A 7 0.59 -1.95 -18.46
C GLN A 7 1.51 -1.05 -19.29
N LYS A 8 1.01 -0.57 -20.42
CA LYS A 8 1.65 0.46 -21.23
C LYS A 8 1.59 1.81 -20.48
N ASP A 9 2.64 2.60 -20.63
CA ASP A 9 2.72 3.96 -20.06
C ASP A 9 2.57 4.02 -18.53
N PHE A 10 2.97 2.95 -17.84
CA PHE A 10 3.07 2.88 -16.40
C PHE A 10 4.50 3.22 -15.92
N SER A 11 4.66 3.47 -14.61
CA SER A 11 5.92 3.87 -13.97
C SER A 11 7.17 3.20 -14.57
N PRO A 12 8.18 3.98 -14.96
CA PRO A 12 9.42 3.44 -15.53
C PRO A 12 10.16 2.47 -14.58
N VAL A 13 10.01 2.64 -13.26
CA VAL A 13 10.66 1.79 -12.27
C VAL A 13 10.02 0.41 -12.24
N GLU A 14 8.71 0.35 -12.02
CA GLU A 14 7.97 -0.92 -11.97
C GLU A 14 8.04 -1.64 -13.32
N THR A 15 8.00 -0.89 -14.43
CA THR A 15 8.18 -1.44 -15.77
C THR A 15 9.56 -2.12 -15.92
N ARG A 16 10.64 -1.52 -15.41
CA ARG A 16 11.97 -2.10 -15.43
C ARG A 16 12.08 -3.36 -14.57
N VAL A 17 11.49 -3.33 -13.37
CA VAL A 17 11.46 -4.48 -12.46
C VAL A 17 10.74 -5.66 -13.11
N ALA A 18 9.55 -5.43 -13.66
CA ALA A 18 8.78 -6.45 -14.35
C ALA A 18 9.55 -7.05 -15.56
N THR A 19 10.18 -6.20 -16.36
CA THR A 19 10.97 -6.62 -17.50
C THR A 19 12.22 -7.42 -17.08
N LYS A 20 12.93 -6.96 -16.03
CA LYS A 20 14.09 -7.67 -15.49
C LYS A 20 13.71 -9.05 -14.94
N TYR A 21 12.61 -9.13 -14.20
CA TYR A 21 12.09 -10.39 -13.69
C TYR A 21 11.74 -11.35 -14.84
N ALA A 22 11.06 -10.85 -15.86
CA ALA A 22 10.71 -11.65 -17.04
C ALA A 22 11.97 -12.24 -17.71
N LEU A 23 12.99 -11.40 -17.97
CA LEU A 23 14.24 -11.82 -18.59
C LEU A 23 15.00 -12.87 -17.77
N LEU A 24 15.03 -12.69 -16.43
CA LEU A 24 15.74 -13.63 -15.53
C LEU A 24 15.04 -15.00 -15.42
N ASN A 25 13.77 -15.09 -15.75
CA ASN A 25 12.95 -16.30 -15.62
C ASN A 25 12.43 -16.83 -16.97
N ASP A 26 12.94 -16.31 -18.09
CA ASP A 26 12.50 -16.65 -19.44
C ASP A 26 10.97 -16.56 -19.66
N ASN A 27 10.35 -15.60 -18.98
CA ASN A 27 8.91 -15.37 -19.12
C ASN A 27 8.59 -14.41 -20.27
N PRO A 28 7.63 -14.71 -21.14
CA PRO A 28 7.16 -13.78 -22.16
C PRO A 28 6.55 -12.51 -21.52
N VAL A 29 6.68 -11.39 -22.26
CA VAL A 29 6.09 -10.12 -21.85
C VAL A 29 5.17 -9.60 -22.94
N ILE A 30 3.94 -9.31 -22.57
CA ILE A 30 2.96 -8.58 -23.40
C ILE A 30 2.79 -7.19 -22.79
N THR A 31 2.83 -6.15 -23.62
CA THR A 31 2.53 -4.77 -23.21
C THR A 31 1.18 -4.36 -23.73
N THR A 32 0.27 -3.94 -22.86
CA THR A 32 -1.11 -3.61 -23.22
C THR A 32 -1.62 -2.40 -22.41
N THR A 33 -2.67 -1.78 -22.87
CA THR A 33 -3.35 -0.72 -22.11
C THR A 33 -4.45 -1.30 -21.22
N ILE A 34 -4.93 -0.51 -20.26
CA ILE A 34 -6.06 -0.91 -19.42
C ILE A 34 -7.33 -1.22 -20.24
N ARG A 35 -7.50 -0.53 -21.38
CA ARG A 35 -8.66 -0.72 -22.28
C ARG A 35 -8.58 -2.02 -23.08
N GLU A 36 -7.36 -2.43 -23.41
CA GLU A 36 -7.09 -3.61 -24.24
C GLU A 36 -6.97 -4.91 -23.43
N LEU A 37 -7.08 -4.84 -22.10
CA LEU A 37 -7.03 -6.03 -21.23
C LEU A 37 -8.07 -7.10 -21.60
N ASP A 38 -9.21 -6.70 -22.16
CA ASP A 38 -10.26 -7.65 -22.62
C ASP A 38 -9.76 -8.61 -23.70
N LEU A 39 -8.73 -8.22 -24.47
CA LEU A 39 -8.09 -9.07 -25.47
C LEU A 39 -7.27 -10.22 -24.86
N HIS A 40 -7.00 -10.15 -23.56
CA HIS A 40 -6.16 -11.10 -22.84
C HIS A 40 -6.94 -11.92 -21.81
N VAL A 41 -8.27 -11.89 -21.86
CA VAL A 41 -9.15 -12.49 -20.85
C VAL A 41 -8.94 -13.98 -20.65
N ASP A 42 -8.68 -14.74 -21.72
CA ASP A 42 -8.52 -16.19 -21.64
C ASP A 42 -7.23 -16.55 -20.88
N GLY A 43 -6.12 -15.87 -21.15
CA GLY A 43 -4.88 -16.07 -20.42
C GLY A 43 -4.94 -15.60 -18.95
N LEU A 44 -5.75 -14.56 -18.67
CA LEU A 44 -6.01 -14.14 -17.28
C LEU A 44 -6.84 -15.17 -16.52
N ARG A 45 -7.87 -15.74 -17.14
CA ARG A 45 -8.74 -16.77 -16.52
C ARG A 45 -8.04 -18.10 -16.30
N SER A 46 -7.17 -18.50 -17.22
CA SER A 46 -6.38 -19.73 -17.07
C SER A 46 -5.28 -19.62 -16.01
N GLY A 47 -4.95 -18.39 -15.56
CA GLY A 47 -3.83 -18.15 -14.65
C GLY A 47 -2.46 -18.14 -15.34
N ASP A 48 -2.44 -18.20 -16.67
CA ASP A 48 -1.20 -18.17 -17.45
C ASP A 48 -0.63 -16.74 -17.59
N TYR A 49 -1.43 -15.73 -17.29
CA TYR A 49 -1.06 -14.32 -17.38
C TYR A 49 -0.99 -13.66 -16.01
N LEU A 50 0.15 -13.00 -15.74
CA LEU A 50 0.39 -12.22 -14.53
C LEU A 50 0.32 -10.71 -14.86
N PRO A 51 -0.73 -9.99 -14.44
CA PRO A 51 -0.85 -8.56 -14.70
C PRO A 51 0.08 -7.75 -13.78
N ILE A 52 0.80 -6.79 -14.36
CA ILE A 52 1.66 -5.83 -13.66
C ILE A 52 1.36 -4.42 -14.17
N GLY A 53 0.95 -3.53 -13.29
CA GLY A 53 0.58 -2.17 -13.62
C GLY A 53 0.00 -1.41 -12.43
N SER A 54 -0.73 -0.34 -12.71
CA SER A 54 -1.46 0.44 -11.70
C SER A 54 -2.50 -0.43 -10.97
N VAL A 55 -2.95 0.03 -9.83
CA VAL A 55 -3.99 -0.67 -9.07
C VAL A 55 -5.25 -0.86 -9.91
N GLU A 56 -5.63 0.13 -10.70
CA GLU A 56 -6.80 0.07 -11.59
C GLU A 56 -6.61 -1.00 -12.67
N PHE A 57 -5.40 -1.10 -13.23
CA PHE A 57 -5.05 -2.12 -14.22
C PHE A 57 -5.15 -3.52 -13.63
N VAL A 58 -4.53 -3.74 -12.47
CA VAL A 58 -4.53 -5.05 -11.79
C VAL A 58 -5.95 -5.42 -11.33
N ARG A 59 -6.71 -4.50 -10.75
CA ARG A 59 -8.11 -4.73 -10.37
C ARG A 59 -8.99 -5.10 -11.57
N ARG A 60 -8.81 -4.41 -12.71
CA ARG A 60 -9.52 -4.78 -13.94
C ARG A 60 -9.15 -6.18 -14.40
N ALA A 61 -7.85 -6.52 -14.41
CA ALA A 61 -7.39 -7.86 -14.77
C ALA A 61 -7.99 -8.93 -13.81
N MET A 62 -8.02 -8.69 -12.51
CA MET A 62 -8.64 -9.59 -11.54
C MET A 62 -10.14 -9.79 -11.83
N ARG A 63 -10.88 -8.71 -12.08
CA ARG A 63 -12.31 -8.82 -12.46
C ARG A 63 -12.51 -9.64 -13.73
N LEU A 64 -11.70 -9.44 -14.75
CA LEU A 64 -11.75 -10.21 -16.01
C LEU A 64 -11.41 -11.69 -15.78
N ALA A 65 -10.48 -11.97 -14.87
CA ALA A 65 -10.12 -13.34 -14.44
C ALA A 65 -11.19 -14.00 -13.57
N GLY A 66 -12.15 -13.25 -13.02
CA GLY A 66 -13.11 -13.76 -12.03
C GLY A 66 -12.50 -13.92 -10.64
N ILE A 67 -11.36 -13.24 -10.37
CA ILE A 67 -10.68 -13.25 -9.08
C ILE A 67 -11.26 -12.14 -8.20
N GLN A 68 -11.64 -12.49 -6.96
CA GLN A 68 -12.10 -11.52 -5.98
C GLN A 68 -10.94 -10.59 -5.59
N GLU A 69 -11.21 -9.29 -5.50
CA GLU A 69 -10.23 -8.32 -5.01
C GLU A 69 -9.86 -8.65 -3.56
N PRO A 70 -8.57 -8.51 -3.18
CA PRO A 70 -8.15 -8.69 -1.80
C PRO A 70 -8.86 -7.72 -0.87
N LEU A 71 -9.13 -8.16 0.35
CA LEU A 71 -9.65 -7.28 1.39
C LEU A 71 -8.61 -6.19 1.72
N ASN A 72 -9.08 -4.98 1.94
CA ASN A 72 -8.23 -3.92 2.46
C ASN A 72 -7.93 -4.22 3.94
N ILE A 73 -6.66 -4.46 4.25
CA ILE A 73 -6.20 -4.69 5.62
C ILE A 73 -5.54 -3.41 6.09
N THR A 74 -6.24 -2.69 6.98
CA THR A 74 -5.71 -1.46 7.55
C THR A 74 -5.89 -1.53 9.06
N TYR A 75 -4.82 -1.41 9.80
CA TYR A 75 -4.78 -1.40 11.27
C TYR A 75 -5.53 -2.56 11.95
N PRO A 76 -5.12 -3.83 11.73
CA PRO A 76 -5.71 -4.97 12.41
C PRO A 76 -5.63 -4.80 13.93
N SER A 77 -6.74 -5.07 14.64
CA SER A 77 -6.83 -4.84 16.09
C SER A 77 -5.80 -5.61 16.90
N VAL A 78 -5.41 -6.81 16.43
CA VAL A 78 -4.38 -7.67 17.05
C VAL A 78 -2.99 -7.03 17.03
N LEU A 79 -2.73 -6.10 16.09
CA LEU A 79 -1.46 -5.40 15.93
C LEU A 79 -1.41 -4.02 16.60
N ARG A 80 -2.46 -3.63 17.33
CA ARG A 80 -2.59 -2.28 17.89
C ARG A 80 -1.40 -1.84 18.74
N HIS A 81 -0.80 -2.75 19.50
CA HIS A 81 0.34 -2.44 20.36
C HIS A 81 1.65 -2.14 19.61
N PHE A 82 1.76 -2.57 18.34
CA PHE A 82 2.89 -2.23 17.47
C PHE A 82 2.76 -0.86 16.81
N LEU A 83 1.57 -0.25 16.80
CA LEU A 83 1.34 1.06 16.18
C LEU A 83 2.01 2.20 16.95
N LYS A 84 2.29 2.03 18.25
CA LYS A 84 2.94 3.02 19.14
C LYS A 84 2.28 4.41 19.14
N ARG A 85 1.09 4.52 18.55
CA ARG A 85 0.27 5.73 18.45
C ARG A 85 -1.20 5.35 18.56
N ASN A 86 -2.04 6.32 18.89
CA ASN A 86 -3.47 6.10 18.81
C ASN A 86 -3.94 6.17 17.38
N VAL A 87 -4.68 5.14 16.95
CA VAL A 87 -5.30 5.06 15.62
C VAL A 87 -6.77 4.70 15.81
N GLU A 88 -7.66 5.52 15.29
CA GLU A 88 -9.09 5.33 15.42
C GLU A 88 -9.84 5.79 14.17
N GLN A 89 -11.09 5.40 14.04
CA GLN A 89 -11.98 5.91 13.02
C GLN A 89 -12.74 7.12 13.55
N ARG A 90 -12.74 8.21 12.78
CA ARG A 90 -13.53 9.42 13.06
C ARG A 90 -14.26 9.89 11.82
N ILE A 91 -15.29 10.69 12.02
CA ILE A 91 -15.96 11.41 10.92
C ILE A 91 -15.04 12.55 10.43
N ALA A 92 -14.95 12.73 9.12
CA ALA A 92 -14.05 13.71 8.49
C ALA A 92 -14.27 15.13 9.02
N GLY A 93 -15.52 15.56 9.21
CA GLY A 93 -15.86 16.87 9.73
C GLY A 93 -15.44 17.14 11.18
N SER A 94 -14.95 16.14 11.93
CA SER A 94 -14.45 16.31 13.31
C SER A 94 -12.93 16.39 13.43
N VAL A 95 -12.20 16.30 12.31
CA VAL A 95 -10.74 16.31 12.32
C VAL A 95 -10.24 17.75 12.25
N PHE A 96 -9.30 18.10 13.13
CA PHE A 96 -8.66 19.42 13.15
C PHE A 96 -7.18 19.38 12.80
N HIS A 97 -6.42 18.49 13.44
CA HIS A 97 -5.00 18.29 13.16
C HIS A 97 -4.65 16.82 13.43
N ALA A 98 -4.33 16.07 12.40
CA ALA A 98 -4.00 14.66 12.52
C ALA A 98 -3.45 14.11 11.18
N PHE A 99 -2.81 12.96 11.23
CA PHE A 99 -2.63 12.15 10.03
C PHE A 99 -3.97 11.48 9.68
N VAL A 100 -4.43 11.66 8.46
CA VAL A 100 -5.69 11.08 7.95
C VAL A 100 -5.43 10.12 6.82
N LYS A 101 -6.19 9.03 6.79
CA LYS A 101 -6.11 7.98 5.74
C LYS A 101 -7.52 7.50 5.40
N PRO A 102 -7.83 7.23 4.13
CA PRO A 102 -9.16 6.71 3.77
C PRO A 102 -9.36 5.30 4.31
N ILE A 103 -10.60 4.97 4.65
CA ILE A 103 -10.98 3.59 4.97
C ILE A 103 -11.03 2.77 3.68
N GLU A 104 -11.60 3.34 2.63
CA GLU A 104 -11.63 2.73 1.31
C GLU A 104 -10.35 3.04 0.54
N THR A 105 -9.79 2.02 -0.07
CA THR A 105 -8.52 2.17 -0.80
C THR A 105 -8.65 3.22 -1.91
N LYS A 106 -7.80 4.25 -1.87
CA LYS A 106 -7.56 5.23 -2.93
C LYS A 106 -8.65 6.27 -3.20
N SER A 107 -9.45 6.63 -2.22
CA SER A 107 -10.21 7.89 -2.32
C SER A 107 -9.26 9.11 -2.21
N PHE A 108 -8.22 8.98 -1.41
CA PHE A 108 -7.05 9.90 -1.35
C PHE A 108 -5.85 9.13 -0.76
N THR A 109 -4.65 9.71 -0.83
CA THR A 109 -3.46 9.18 -0.15
C THR A 109 -3.39 9.75 1.27
N GLY A 110 -2.95 8.95 2.27
CA GLY A 110 -2.80 9.42 3.64
C GLY A 110 -1.86 10.64 3.72
N PHE A 111 -2.25 11.65 4.47
CA PHE A 111 -1.49 12.88 4.67
C PHE A 111 -1.78 13.52 6.03
N VAL A 112 -0.99 14.51 6.43
CA VAL A 112 -1.26 15.31 7.63
C VAL A 112 -2.23 16.41 7.28
N PHE A 113 -3.43 16.35 7.85
CA PHE A 113 -4.44 17.39 7.74
C PHE A 113 -4.31 18.36 8.89
N ASP A 114 -4.34 19.66 8.59
CA ASP A 114 -4.43 20.76 9.56
C ASP A 114 -5.49 21.76 9.10
N ALA A 115 -6.57 21.85 9.85
CA ALA A 115 -7.70 22.75 9.55
C ALA A 115 -7.32 24.25 9.60
N MET A 116 -6.19 24.59 10.23
CA MET A 116 -5.72 25.97 10.35
C MET A 116 -4.67 26.33 9.28
N GLN A 117 -4.20 25.36 8.49
CA GLN A 117 -3.22 25.60 7.45
C GLN A 117 -3.89 26.28 6.24
N ASP A 118 -3.24 27.32 5.72
CA ASP A 118 -3.68 27.95 4.48
C ASP A 118 -3.45 27.01 3.30
N PRO A 119 -4.50 26.60 2.56
CA PRO A 119 -4.38 25.70 1.43
C PRO A 119 -3.43 26.21 0.32
N GLN A 120 -3.24 27.53 0.21
CA GLN A 120 -2.32 28.12 -0.77
C GLN A 120 -0.84 27.89 -0.45
N THR A 121 -0.53 27.46 0.78
CA THR A 121 0.86 27.17 1.20
C THR A 121 1.24 25.70 1.05
N LEU A 122 0.30 24.85 0.63
CA LEU A 122 0.52 23.42 0.42
C LEU A 122 1.31 23.18 -0.87
N ASP A 123 2.18 22.17 -0.87
CA ASP A 123 2.75 21.63 -2.10
C ASP A 123 1.65 20.98 -2.96
N GLU A 124 1.94 20.73 -4.24
CA GLU A 124 0.97 20.19 -5.21
C GLU A 124 0.35 18.86 -4.73
N PHE A 125 1.18 17.92 -4.27
CA PHE A 125 0.70 16.62 -3.78
C PHE A 125 -0.23 16.76 -2.58
N THR A 126 0.19 17.51 -1.55
CA THR A 126 -0.60 17.72 -0.33
C THR A 126 -1.89 18.48 -0.64
N SER A 127 -1.85 19.44 -1.57
CA SER A 127 -3.03 20.19 -2.02
C SER A 127 -4.09 19.28 -2.66
N GLU A 128 -3.68 18.36 -3.53
CA GLU A 128 -4.61 17.38 -4.12
C GLU A 128 -5.26 16.49 -3.07
N GLN A 129 -4.49 15.99 -2.09
CA GLN A 129 -5.02 15.14 -1.02
C GLN A 129 -5.96 15.93 -0.09
N HIS A 130 -5.60 17.19 0.20
CA HIS A 130 -6.42 18.10 1.00
C HIS A 130 -7.77 18.37 0.30
N GLU A 131 -7.78 18.69 -0.98
CA GLU A 131 -9.01 18.89 -1.77
C GLU A 131 -9.87 17.63 -1.79
N ALA A 132 -9.26 16.47 -2.03
CA ALA A 132 -9.96 15.19 -2.02
C ALA A 132 -10.60 14.91 -0.65
N PHE A 133 -9.87 15.15 0.46
CA PHE A 133 -10.39 15.00 1.81
C PHE A 133 -11.52 15.99 2.12
N MET A 134 -11.37 17.27 1.77
CA MET A 134 -12.39 18.29 1.98
C MET A 134 -13.65 18.10 1.16
N SER A 135 -13.58 17.35 0.05
CA SER A 135 -14.73 16.97 -0.77
C SER A 135 -15.57 15.84 -0.18
N LEU A 136 -15.09 15.16 0.88
CA LEU A 136 -15.84 14.09 1.54
C LEU A 136 -17.06 14.66 2.29
N PRO A 137 -18.16 13.90 2.39
CA PRO A 137 -19.24 14.22 3.32
C PRO A 137 -18.70 14.36 4.75
N ALA A 138 -19.23 15.32 5.53
CA ALA A 138 -18.75 15.58 6.89
C ALA A 138 -18.88 14.36 7.83
N ASP A 139 -19.84 13.47 7.57
CA ASP A 139 -20.10 12.23 8.31
C ASP A 139 -19.32 11.02 7.75
N HIS A 140 -18.52 11.22 6.69
CA HIS A 140 -17.69 10.17 6.12
C HIS A 140 -16.62 9.71 7.12
N LEU A 141 -16.48 8.39 7.30
CA LEU A 141 -15.48 7.82 8.22
C LEU A 141 -14.10 7.76 7.55
N VAL A 142 -13.11 8.18 8.31
CA VAL A 142 -11.69 8.09 7.93
C VAL A 142 -10.87 7.51 9.08
N TRP A 143 -9.71 6.94 8.78
CA TRP A 143 -8.70 6.65 9.80
C TRP A 143 -8.00 7.93 10.20
N VAL A 144 -7.83 8.10 11.50
CA VAL A 144 -7.15 9.24 12.12
C VAL A 144 -6.09 8.72 13.06
N SER A 145 -4.89 9.27 12.99
CA SER A 145 -3.83 8.97 13.96
C SER A 145 -3.06 10.22 14.37
N GLU A 146 -2.31 10.09 15.45
CA GLU A 146 -1.29 11.07 15.79
C GLU A 146 -0.29 11.21 14.66
N VAL A 147 0.23 12.43 14.47
CA VAL A 147 1.26 12.72 13.48
C VAL A 147 2.58 12.13 13.96
N MET A 148 3.11 11.20 13.18
CA MET A 148 4.41 10.58 13.43
C MET A 148 5.46 11.20 12.52
N LYS A 149 6.67 11.36 13.06
CA LYS A 149 7.85 11.69 12.25
C LYS A 149 8.66 10.43 12.05
N TRP A 150 8.89 10.11 10.80
CA TRP A 150 9.62 8.92 10.37
C TRP A 150 11.05 9.29 9.97
N SER A 151 12.02 8.52 10.45
CA SER A 151 13.39 8.56 9.94
C SER A 151 13.61 7.57 8.79
N ALA A 152 12.86 6.47 8.79
CA ALA A 152 12.88 5.48 7.71
C ALA A 152 11.54 4.76 7.63
N GLU A 153 11.15 4.31 6.45
CA GLU A 153 9.98 3.46 6.23
C GLU A 153 10.32 2.35 5.25
N CYS A 154 10.00 1.11 5.64
CA CYS A 154 10.23 -0.09 4.84
C CYS A 154 8.93 -0.86 4.63
N ARG A 155 8.75 -1.37 3.43
CA ARG A 155 7.66 -2.29 3.09
C ARG A 155 8.19 -3.72 3.05
N TYR A 156 7.60 -4.57 3.87
CA TYR A 156 7.90 -5.99 4.01
C TYR A 156 6.84 -6.82 3.30
N TYR A 157 7.25 -7.85 2.58
CA TYR A 157 6.35 -8.74 1.83
C TYR A 157 6.33 -10.09 2.51
N VAL A 158 5.13 -10.54 2.90
CA VAL A 158 4.90 -11.78 3.63
C VAL A 158 4.02 -12.71 2.79
N ARG A 159 4.34 -13.99 2.80
CA ARG A 159 3.53 -15.05 2.23
C ARG A 159 3.61 -16.31 3.09
N ASP A 160 2.45 -16.92 3.36
CA ASP A 160 2.32 -18.09 4.22
C ASP A 160 3.05 -17.92 5.56
N GLY A 161 2.92 -16.72 6.19
CA GLY A 161 3.58 -16.34 7.44
C GLY A 161 5.11 -16.17 7.34
N LYS A 162 5.67 -16.20 6.13
CA LYS A 162 7.13 -16.07 5.92
C LYS A 162 7.46 -14.74 5.26
N LEU A 163 8.44 -14.06 5.81
CA LEU A 163 9.02 -12.88 5.18
C LEU A 163 9.75 -13.31 3.90
N LEU A 164 9.35 -12.74 2.75
CA LEU A 164 9.96 -13.02 1.45
C LEU A 164 11.04 -12.00 1.08
N GLY A 165 10.92 -10.78 1.58
CA GLY A 165 11.82 -9.68 1.28
C GLY A 165 11.21 -8.35 1.69
N TYR A 166 11.98 -7.29 1.52
CA TYR A 166 11.56 -5.93 1.83
C TYR A 166 12.26 -4.92 0.93
N GLY A 167 11.82 -3.69 0.97
CA GLY A 167 12.47 -2.55 0.35
C GLY A 167 12.10 -1.26 1.06
N ARG A 168 13.00 -0.28 0.97
CA ARG A 168 12.71 1.07 1.44
C ARG A 168 11.52 1.65 0.69
N TYR A 169 10.70 2.38 1.41
CA TYR A 169 9.44 2.95 0.92
C TYR A 169 9.40 4.48 1.10
N ASP A 170 10.47 5.06 1.59
CA ASP A 170 10.67 6.50 1.77
C ASP A 170 11.74 7.04 0.82
N ASP A 171 11.85 8.36 0.75
CA ASP A 171 12.86 9.10 -0.01
C ASP A 171 14.07 9.50 0.86
N GLY A 172 14.20 8.89 2.04
CA GLY A 172 15.28 9.18 2.98
C GLY A 172 16.64 8.63 2.53
N PRO A 173 17.72 9.08 3.18
CA PRO A 173 19.08 8.57 2.94
C PRO A 173 19.18 7.06 3.20
N ASP A 174 19.93 6.35 2.35
CA ASP A 174 20.09 4.89 2.43
C ASP A 174 20.82 4.43 3.72
N ASP A 175 21.52 5.32 4.41
CA ASP A 175 22.24 5.03 5.65
C ASP A 175 21.39 5.19 6.92
N TRP A 176 20.15 5.61 6.80
CA TRP A 176 19.23 5.63 7.96
C TRP A 176 18.88 4.22 8.43
N PRO A 177 18.78 4.00 9.77
CA PRO A 177 18.53 2.69 10.33
C PRO A 177 17.18 2.13 9.87
N GLU A 178 17.22 0.90 9.38
CA GLU A 178 16.01 0.14 9.03
C GLU A 178 15.38 -0.49 10.28
N PRO A 179 14.08 -0.78 10.26
CA PRO A 179 13.42 -1.51 11.34
C PRO A 179 14.10 -2.86 11.62
N PRO A 180 14.39 -3.20 12.90
CA PRO A 180 15.00 -4.47 13.25
C PRO A 180 14.18 -5.66 12.76
N ILE A 181 14.81 -6.63 12.15
CA ILE A 181 14.13 -7.80 11.58
C ILE A 181 13.37 -8.61 12.64
N ASP A 182 13.87 -8.63 13.89
CA ASP A 182 13.21 -9.30 14.99
C ASP A 182 11.86 -8.64 15.35
N PHE A 183 11.77 -7.31 15.22
CA PHE A 183 10.51 -6.61 15.39
C PHE A 183 9.52 -6.97 14.28
N VAL A 184 9.99 -7.01 13.04
CA VAL A 184 9.18 -7.42 11.89
C VAL A 184 8.63 -8.83 12.08
N GLN A 185 9.50 -9.78 12.53
CA GLN A 185 9.08 -11.14 12.79
C GLN A 185 8.04 -11.23 13.92
N GLN A 186 8.19 -10.45 15.00
CA GLN A 186 7.19 -10.38 16.07
C GLN A 186 5.82 -9.90 15.56
N VAL A 187 5.80 -8.88 14.67
CA VAL A 187 4.56 -8.41 14.05
C VAL A 187 3.90 -9.53 13.24
N ILE A 188 4.68 -10.25 12.42
CA ILE A 188 4.20 -11.39 11.62
C ILE A 188 3.64 -12.48 12.53
N ASP A 189 4.40 -12.91 13.54
CA ASP A 189 4.01 -14.01 14.44
C ASP A 189 2.71 -13.69 15.19
N VAL A 190 2.55 -12.46 15.67
CA VAL A 190 1.32 -12.04 16.33
C VAL A 190 0.15 -11.99 15.35
N TYR A 191 0.36 -11.46 14.14
CA TYR A 191 -0.69 -11.40 13.14
C TYR A 191 -1.18 -12.80 12.72
N GLU A 192 -0.25 -13.70 12.45
CA GLU A 192 -0.54 -15.08 12.05
C GLU A 192 -1.21 -15.90 13.18
N SER A 193 -0.75 -15.74 14.42
CA SER A 193 -1.26 -16.54 15.55
C SER A 193 -2.61 -16.06 16.08
N GLN A 194 -2.93 -14.78 15.94
CA GLN A 194 -4.12 -14.17 16.56
C GLN A 194 -5.22 -13.80 15.55
N ASN A 195 -4.94 -13.85 14.26
CA ASN A 195 -5.92 -13.54 13.22
C ASN A 195 -6.43 -14.83 12.55
N LEU A 196 -7.72 -15.11 12.71
CA LEU A 196 -8.34 -16.33 12.16
C LEU A 196 -8.47 -16.32 10.63
N ASN A 197 -8.34 -15.17 9.99
CA ASN A 197 -8.53 -14.98 8.54
C ASN A 197 -7.33 -14.27 7.93
N THR A 198 -6.12 -14.66 8.30
CA THR A 198 -4.90 -14.08 7.71
C THR A 198 -4.83 -14.40 6.22
N PRO A 199 -4.65 -13.40 5.34
CA PRO A 199 -4.47 -13.67 3.92
C PRO A 199 -3.17 -14.45 3.67
N ILE A 200 -3.16 -15.25 2.61
CA ILE A 200 -1.97 -16.02 2.19
C ILE A 200 -0.77 -15.11 1.96
N ALA A 201 -1.02 -13.89 1.45
CA ALA A 201 0.03 -12.91 1.21
C ALA A 201 -0.45 -11.50 1.56
N TYR A 202 0.45 -10.71 2.14
CA TYR A 202 0.21 -9.32 2.52
C TYR A 202 1.52 -8.53 2.57
N SER A 203 1.42 -7.20 2.67
CA SER A 203 2.55 -6.33 2.99
C SER A 203 2.37 -5.68 4.35
N LEU A 204 3.49 -5.39 5.01
CA LEU A 204 3.59 -4.60 6.23
C LEU A 204 4.44 -3.38 5.95
N ASP A 205 3.95 -2.20 6.30
CA ASP A 205 4.71 -0.97 6.28
C ASP A 205 5.17 -0.68 7.71
N ILE A 206 6.47 -0.76 7.95
CA ILE A 206 7.07 -0.55 9.27
C ILE A 206 8.10 0.55 9.15
N GLY A 207 7.99 1.56 9.99
CA GLY A 207 8.89 2.69 10.03
C GLY A 207 9.74 2.72 11.30
N MET A 208 10.80 3.50 11.24
CA MET A 208 11.56 3.98 12.39
C MET A 208 11.10 5.38 12.72
N SER A 209 10.67 5.60 13.95
CA SER A 209 10.37 6.95 14.41
C SER A 209 11.65 7.78 14.55
N ASP A 210 11.52 9.09 14.60
CA ASP A 210 12.66 10.01 14.80
C ASP A 210 13.36 9.86 16.16
N TRP A 211 12.72 9.18 17.12
CA TRP A 211 13.35 8.78 18.41
C TRP A 211 13.90 7.35 18.43
N GLY A 212 13.94 6.68 17.26
CA GLY A 212 14.64 5.42 17.06
C GLY A 212 13.85 4.16 17.43
N GLU A 213 12.52 4.23 17.56
CA GLU A 213 11.68 3.05 17.82
C GLU A 213 11.00 2.52 16.55
N PRO A 214 11.01 1.19 16.31
CA PRO A 214 10.28 0.59 15.20
C PRO A 214 8.77 0.64 15.49
N THR A 215 7.98 0.96 14.46
CA THR A 215 6.53 1.17 14.55
C THR A 215 5.84 0.69 13.27
N LEU A 216 4.71 -0.01 13.44
CA LEU A 216 3.85 -0.46 12.34
C LEU A 216 2.96 0.68 11.83
#